data_14307b08239c12a41224a426ecd7ea36
#
_entry.id   14307b08239c12a41224a426ecd7ea36
#
_cell.length_a   1.000
_cell.length_b   1.000
_cell.length_c   1.000
_cell.angle_alpha   90.00
_cell.angle_beta   90.00
_cell.angle_gamma   90.00
#
_symmetry.space_group_name_H-M   'P 1'
#
loop_
_entity.id
_entity.type
_entity.pdbx_description
1 polymer ?
#
loop_
_entity_poly.entity_id
_entity_poly.type
_entity_poly.pdbx_seq_one_letter_code
_entity_poly.pdbx_strand_id
1 'polypeptide(L)'
;VIMGPVPELKGYFCCNGIIPGFSQSGGLGLMSAQWIIHGEPEYDMFAWDLSRFGHWANKAFTKARVGDQYANRFKIHFPYEEREVGRPMRKRPAYARQKEMGAVFGLNYGWEHPLWYAPAGTEAVETYGFTRQNWFEPVRAECLALRNGVGLIDVSNFGKYQIKGAGAREWLDKVVANNVPTEIGRSCLTPLIGVRGGIAGDFTITMLGEDHYFMVGSGIAERYHQRYFKEVARPTTVEFTSLTEAMVGFNVAGPKSRELLG
;
A
#
# COMPACT_ATOMS: atom_id res chain seq x y z
N VAL A 1 -7.83 13.62 -10.13
CA VAL A 1 -7.62 12.93 -11.42
C VAL A 1 -7.53 11.43 -11.18
N ILE A 2 -8.20 10.66 -12.03
CA ILE A 2 -8.11 9.20 -12.08
C ILE A 2 -7.86 8.83 -13.54
N MET A 3 -6.80 8.07 -13.80
CA MET A 3 -6.47 7.62 -15.15
C MET A 3 -5.86 6.21 -15.14
N GLY A 4 -5.83 5.59 -16.31
CA GLY A 4 -5.22 4.28 -16.50
C GLY A 4 -6.18 3.22 -17.01
N PRO A 5 -5.67 2.02 -17.30
CA PRO A 5 -6.49 0.89 -17.70
C PRO A 5 -7.40 0.47 -16.55
N VAL A 6 -8.67 0.24 -16.87
CA VAL A 6 -9.65 -0.18 -15.85
C VAL A 6 -9.43 -1.66 -15.55
N PRO A 7 -9.18 -2.05 -14.29
CA PRO A 7 -9.03 -3.44 -13.93
C PRO A 7 -10.25 -4.26 -14.37
N GLU A 8 -10.01 -5.46 -14.90
CA GLU A 8 -11.05 -6.42 -15.31
C GLU A 8 -11.85 -6.05 -16.59
N LEU A 9 -11.59 -4.87 -17.20
CA LEU A 9 -12.20 -4.45 -18.47
C LEU A 9 -11.13 -4.25 -19.55
N LYS A 10 -10.83 -5.33 -20.27
CA LYS A 10 -9.82 -5.28 -21.34
C LYS A 10 -10.17 -4.23 -22.39
N GLY A 11 -9.20 -3.37 -22.72
CA GLY A 11 -9.35 -2.33 -23.74
C GLY A 11 -10.08 -1.06 -23.24
N TYR A 12 -10.49 -1.00 -21.99
CA TYR A 12 -11.11 0.19 -21.42
C TYR A 12 -10.09 1.01 -20.63
N PHE A 13 -9.85 2.24 -21.07
CA PHE A 13 -8.98 3.21 -20.43
C PHE A 13 -9.80 4.38 -19.86
N CYS A 14 -9.51 4.78 -18.63
CA CYS A 14 -10.20 5.85 -17.93
C CYS A 14 -9.29 7.09 -17.82
N CYS A 15 -9.85 8.28 -18.02
CA CYS A 15 -9.20 9.55 -17.69
C CYS A 15 -10.27 10.54 -17.25
N ASN A 16 -10.46 10.69 -15.93
CA ASN A 16 -11.55 11.44 -15.34
C ASN A 16 -11.11 12.34 -14.19
N GLY A 17 -11.97 13.31 -13.83
CA GLY A 17 -11.78 14.14 -12.64
C GLY A 17 -10.65 15.16 -12.77
N ILE A 18 -10.39 15.65 -13.97
CA ILE A 18 -9.38 16.68 -14.23
C ILE A 18 -9.96 18.03 -13.84
N ILE A 19 -9.86 18.40 -12.55
CA ILE A 19 -10.37 19.67 -12.04
C ILE A 19 -9.63 20.87 -12.66
N PRO A 20 -8.25 20.91 -12.68
CA PRO A 20 -7.53 21.96 -13.38
C PRO A 20 -7.37 21.59 -14.87
N GLY A 21 -8.49 21.49 -15.61
CA GLY A 21 -8.54 20.95 -16.96
C GLY A 21 -7.58 21.62 -17.93
N PHE A 22 -7.57 22.94 -18.03
CA PHE A 22 -6.71 23.66 -18.97
C PHE A 22 -5.22 23.48 -18.70
N SER A 23 -4.81 23.53 -17.43
CA SER A 23 -3.38 23.43 -17.09
C SER A 23 -2.82 22.02 -17.14
N GLN A 24 -3.64 20.99 -16.97
CA GLN A 24 -3.19 19.59 -16.89
C GLN A 24 -3.54 18.73 -18.10
N SER A 25 -4.50 19.18 -18.94
CA SER A 25 -5.02 18.35 -20.04
C SER A 25 -3.96 17.92 -21.06
N GLY A 26 -3.04 18.81 -21.42
CA GLY A 26 -1.96 18.51 -22.36
C GLY A 26 -1.05 17.37 -21.87
N GLY A 27 -0.55 17.50 -20.65
CA GLY A 27 0.30 16.47 -20.02
C GLY A 27 -0.43 15.15 -19.80
N LEU A 28 -1.64 15.20 -19.27
CA LEU A 28 -2.45 13.98 -19.07
C LEU A 28 -2.83 13.31 -20.39
N GLY A 29 -3.12 14.09 -21.44
CA GLY A 29 -3.36 13.56 -22.78
C GLY A 29 -2.15 12.83 -23.35
N LEU A 30 -0.96 13.42 -23.22
CA LEU A 30 0.30 12.80 -23.65
C LEU A 30 0.56 11.49 -22.89
N MET A 31 0.46 11.53 -21.56
CA MET A 31 0.66 10.33 -20.72
C MET A 31 -0.38 9.24 -21.02
N SER A 32 -1.64 9.61 -21.25
CA SER A 32 -2.69 8.67 -21.65
C SER A 32 -2.37 8.00 -22.98
N ALA A 33 -1.95 8.76 -23.98
CA ALA A 33 -1.59 8.24 -25.29
C ALA A 33 -0.40 7.28 -25.20
N GLN A 34 0.65 7.65 -24.48
CA GLN A 34 1.82 6.78 -24.26
C GLN A 34 1.41 5.49 -23.55
N TRP A 35 0.59 5.60 -22.52
CA TRP A 35 0.15 4.44 -21.76
C TRP A 35 -0.68 3.46 -22.61
N ILE A 36 -1.58 3.98 -23.44
CA ILE A 36 -2.40 3.15 -24.36
C ILE A 36 -1.52 2.47 -25.43
N ILE A 37 -0.55 3.20 -25.99
CA ILE A 37 0.26 2.71 -27.12
C ILE A 37 1.38 1.78 -26.65
N HIS A 38 2.04 2.12 -25.55
CA HIS A 38 3.27 1.47 -25.09
C HIS A 38 3.07 0.60 -23.83
N GLY A 39 1.86 0.57 -23.25
CA GLY A 39 1.57 -0.17 -22.02
C GLY A 39 1.95 0.56 -20.72
N GLU A 40 2.83 1.58 -20.80
CA GLU A 40 3.18 2.44 -19.68
C GLU A 40 3.54 3.86 -20.17
N PRO A 41 3.30 4.91 -19.37
CA PRO A 41 3.70 6.27 -19.68
C PRO A 41 5.19 6.50 -19.38
N GLU A 42 5.75 7.60 -19.91
CA GLU A 42 7.15 7.98 -19.69
C GLU A 42 7.43 8.37 -18.24
N TYR A 43 6.47 9.04 -17.60
CA TYR A 43 6.57 9.46 -16.19
C TYR A 43 5.77 8.55 -15.29
N ASP A 44 6.16 8.48 -14.03
CA ASP A 44 5.38 7.78 -12.99
C ASP A 44 4.01 8.43 -12.81
N MET A 45 2.97 7.70 -13.21
CA MET A 45 1.58 8.13 -13.10
C MET A 45 0.82 7.42 -11.97
N PHE A 46 1.51 6.74 -11.06
CA PHE A 46 0.89 6.01 -9.96
C PHE A 46 -0.02 6.90 -9.11
N ALA A 47 0.36 8.16 -8.88
CA ALA A 47 -0.45 9.13 -8.13
C ALA A 47 -1.84 9.40 -8.76
N TRP A 48 -2.05 9.08 -10.03
CA TRP A 48 -3.31 9.21 -10.75
C TRP A 48 -3.92 7.87 -11.17
N ASP A 49 -3.16 6.78 -11.02
CA ASP A 49 -3.60 5.44 -11.44
C ASP A 49 -4.88 5.01 -10.71
N LEU A 50 -5.85 4.51 -11.50
CA LEU A 50 -7.10 3.95 -10.97
C LEU A 50 -6.85 2.78 -10.02
N SER A 51 -5.77 2.04 -10.18
CA SER A 51 -5.41 0.91 -9.32
C SER A 51 -5.09 1.29 -7.87
N ARG A 52 -4.96 2.58 -7.55
CA ARG A 52 -4.91 3.07 -6.15
C ARG A 52 -6.18 2.75 -5.37
N PHE A 53 -7.29 2.53 -6.06
CA PHE A 53 -8.59 2.26 -5.47
C PHE A 53 -8.98 0.79 -5.66
N GLY A 54 -9.73 0.27 -4.71
CA GLY A 54 -10.34 -1.04 -4.79
C GLY A 54 -11.86 -0.96 -4.59
N HIS A 55 -12.51 -2.10 -4.45
CA HIS A 55 -13.97 -2.17 -4.21
C HIS A 55 -14.42 -1.47 -2.92
N TRP A 56 -13.51 -1.23 -1.99
CA TRP A 56 -13.75 -0.46 -0.78
C TRP A 56 -14.13 1.01 -1.06
N ALA A 57 -13.64 1.60 -2.15
CA ALA A 57 -13.94 2.97 -2.57
C ALA A 57 -15.34 3.06 -3.19
N ASN A 58 -16.36 2.84 -2.39
CA ASN A 58 -17.75 2.88 -2.81
C ASN A 58 -18.24 4.31 -3.13
N LYS A 59 -19.46 4.42 -3.67
CA LYS A 59 -20.06 5.69 -4.08
C LYS A 59 -20.18 6.70 -2.94
N ALA A 60 -20.50 6.25 -1.73
CA ALA A 60 -20.64 7.14 -0.56
C ALA A 60 -19.28 7.74 -0.17
N PHE A 61 -18.24 6.92 -0.08
CA PHE A 61 -16.87 7.36 0.16
C PHE A 61 -16.41 8.35 -0.91
N THR A 62 -16.57 7.99 -2.19
CA THR A 62 -16.13 8.81 -3.32
C THR A 62 -16.83 10.18 -3.30
N LYS A 63 -18.17 10.20 -3.08
CA LYS A 63 -18.94 11.46 -3.00
C LYS A 63 -18.45 12.34 -1.86
N ALA A 64 -18.23 11.78 -0.67
CA ALA A 64 -17.74 12.50 0.49
C ALA A 64 -16.34 13.09 0.25
N ARG A 65 -15.42 12.28 -0.26
CA ARG A 65 -14.04 12.69 -0.56
C ARG A 65 -13.94 13.74 -1.66
N VAL A 66 -14.73 13.60 -2.73
CA VAL A 66 -14.76 14.59 -3.82
C VAL A 66 -15.34 15.92 -3.32
N GLY A 67 -16.41 15.89 -2.52
CA GLY A 67 -16.98 17.08 -1.90
C GLY A 67 -15.98 17.81 -1.01
N ASP A 68 -15.32 17.08 -0.11
CA ASP A 68 -14.27 17.62 0.75
C ASP A 68 -13.08 18.17 -0.06
N GLN A 69 -12.60 17.44 -1.06
CA GLN A 69 -11.52 17.89 -1.93
C GLN A 69 -11.88 19.19 -2.65
N TYR A 70 -13.12 19.30 -3.14
CA TYR A 70 -13.54 20.47 -3.88
C TYR A 70 -13.73 21.69 -2.97
N ALA A 71 -14.31 21.49 -1.80
CA ALA A 71 -14.50 22.55 -0.79
C ALA A 71 -13.15 23.11 -0.28
N ASN A 72 -12.15 22.25 -0.14
CA ASN A 72 -10.85 22.61 0.45
C ASN A 72 -9.73 22.75 -0.60
N ARG A 73 -10.03 22.82 -1.91
CA ARG A 73 -9.02 22.79 -2.99
C ARG A 73 -7.99 23.92 -2.95
N PHE A 74 -8.29 25.01 -2.28
CA PHE A 74 -7.38 26.15 -2.12
C PHE A 74 -6.81 26.27 -0.70
N LYS A 75 -7.19 25.36 0.20
CA LYS A 75 -6.64 25.33 1.55
C LYS A 75 -5.18 24.87 1.50
N ILE A 76 -4.32 25.57 2.21
CA ILE A 76 -2.97 25.09 2.50
C ILE A 76 -3.11 24.10 3.65
N HIS A 77 -2.83 22.81 3.37
CA HIS A 77 -2.89 21.77 4.38
C HIS A 77 -1.64 21.80 5.27
N PHE A 78 -1.82 21.43 6.53
CA PHE A 78 -0.70 21.20 7.42
C PHE A 78 0.09 19.96 7.01
N PRO A 79 1.38 19.87 7.29
CA PRO A 79 2.14 18.64 7.13
C PRO A 79 1.46 17.49 7.86
N TYR A 80 1.35 16.33 7.18
CA TYR A 80 0.73 15.11 7.71
C TYR A 80 -0.77 15.22 8.06
N GLU A 81 -1.46 16.29 7.62
CA GLU A 81 -2.89 16.45 7.86
C GLU A 81 -3.69 15.30 7.22
N GLU A 82 -4.32 14.50 8.06
CA GLU A 82 -5.21 13.42 7.64
C GLU A 82 -6.64 13.93 7.37
N ARG A 83 -7.30 13.32 6.41
CA ARG A 83 -8.69 13.64 6.08
C ARG A 83 -9.65 12.68 6.73
N GLU A 84 -10.51 13.18 7.61
CA GLU A 84 -11.49 12.38 8.35
C GLU A 84 -12.70 11.95 7.50
N VAL A 85 -13.01 12.73 6.45
CA VAL A 85 -14.23 12.52 5.66
C VAL A 85 -14.25 11.16 4.97
N GLY A 86 -15.35 10.43 5.14
CA GLY A 86 -15.57 9.10 4.55
C GLY A 86 -14.89 7.95 5.30
N ARG A 87 -14.35 8.18 6.49
CA ARG A 87 -13.72 7.15 7.35
C ARG A 87 -14.67 6.65 8.44
N PRO A 88 -14.44 5.46 9.01
CA PRO A 88 -13.47 4.42 8.58
C PRO A 88 -13.99 3.60 7.39
N MET A 89 -13.09 3.12 6.51
CA MET A 89 -13.47 2.27 5.36
C MET A 89 -13.09 0.80 5.56
N ARG A 90 -11.81 0.52 5.77
CA ARG A 90 -11.28 -0.83 5.98
C ARG A 90 -10.62 -0.90 7.36
N LYS A 91 -11.02 -1.87 8.17
CA LYS A 91 -10.51 -2.07 9.53
C LYS A 91 -9.90 -3.45 9.66
N ARG A 92 -8.78 -3.56 10.32
CA ARG A 92 -8.15 -4.84 10.68
C ARG A 92 -8.74 -5.36 12.00
N PRO A 93 -8.60 -6.67 12.30
CA PRO A 93 -9.09 -7.23 13.58
C PRO A 93 -8.55 -6.51 14.83
N ALA A 94 -7.31 -6.01 14.78
CA ALA A 94 -6.70 -5.29 15.91
C ALA A 94 -7.23 -3.85 16.09
N TYR A 95 -7.99 -3.29 15.13
CA TYR A 95 -8.42 -1.88 15.13
C TYR A 95 -9.11 -1.45 16.44
N ALA A 96 -10.08 -2.24 16.92
CA ALA A 96 -10.82 -1.89 18.14
C ALA A 96 -9.88 -1.85 19.35
N ARG A 97 -9.00 -2.84 19.48
CA ARG A 97 -8.02 -2.90 20.57
C ARG A 97 -7.01 -1.77 20.50
N GLN A 98 -6.52 -1.45 19.32
CA GLN A 98 -5.60 -0.31 19.11
C GLN A 98 -6.28 1.01 19.48
N LYS A 99 -7.56 1.19 19.11
CA LYS A 99 -8.34 2.37 19.49
C LYS A 99 -8.50 2.51 21.00
N GLU A 100 -8.80 1.42 21.70
CA GLU A 100 -8.88 1.38 23.16
C GLU A 100 -7.52 1.76 23.82
N MET A 101 -6.41 1.43 23.16
CA MET A 101 -5.07 1.76 23.60
C MET A 101 -4.65 3.21 23.28
N GLY A 102 -5.54 4.02 22.71
CA GLY A 102 -5.27 5.41 22.37
C GLY A 102 -4.64 5.62 21.00
N ALA A 103 -4.77 4.67 20.06
CA ALA A 103 -4.26 4.84 18.71
C ALA A 103 -4.97 6.00 17.98
N VAL A 104 -4.18 6.88 17.39
CA VAL A 104 -4.58 7.86 16.40
C VAL A 104 -4.34 7.27 15.02
N PHE A 105 -5.37 7.28 14.18
CA PHE A 105 -5.32 6.57 12.90
C PHE A 105 -5.20 7.52 11.71
N GLY A 106 -4.40 7.12 10.73
CA GLY A 106 -4.41 7.65 9.38
C GLY A 106 -5.05 6.69 8.38
N LEU A 107 -5.30 7.16 7.17
CA LEU A 107 -5.87 6.36 6.09
C LEU A 107 -4.78 5.95 5.11
N ASN A 108 -4.50 4.65 5.02
CA ASN A 108 -3.58 4.09 4.05
C ASN A 108 -4.36 3.25 3.03
N TYR A 109 -4.71 3.85 1.89
CA TYR A 109 -5.45 3.22 0.78
C TYR A 109 -6.69 2.44 1.24
N GLY A 110 -7.51 3.14 2.01
CA GLY A 110 -8.74 2.61 2.58
C GLY A 110 -8.57 1.90 3.93
N TRP A 111 -7.37 1.49 4.30
CA TRP A 111 -7.10 0.89 5.60
C TRP A 111 -6.90 1.94 6.69
N GLU A 112 -7.58 1.76 7.81
CA GLU A 112 -7.24 2.43 9.05
C GLU A 112 -5.89 1.90 9.54
N HIS A 113 -4.93 2.80 9.73
CA HIS A 113 -3.56 2.48 10.12
C HIS A 113 -3.16 3.32 11.35
N PRO A 114 -2.71 2.70 12.46
CA PRO A 114 -2.27 3.46 13.61
C PRO A 114 -1.01 4.25 13.26
N LEU A 115 -1.04 5.56 13.49
CA LEU A 115 0.09 6.46 13.28
C LEU A 115 0.93 6.60 14.54
N TRP A 116 0.27 6.77 15.69
CA TRP A 116 0.88 6.90 17.01
C TRP A 116 -0.15 6.62 18.10
N TYR A 117 0.29 6.49 19.34
CA TYR A 117 -0.58 6.21 20.47
C TYR A 117 -0.54 7.37 21.47
N ALA A 118 -1.70 7.92 21.80
CA ALA A 118 -1.85 8.95 22.80
C ALA A 118 -1.54 8.39 24.20
N PRO A 119 -0.76 9.11 25.02
CA PRO A 119 -0.51 8.71 26.41
C PRO A 119 -1.81 8.56 27.21
N ALA A 120 -1.84 7.67 28.18
CA ALA A 120 -2.99 7.48 29.05
C ALA A 120 -3.45 8.80 29.68
N GLY A 121 -4.75 9.07 29.63
CA GLY A 121 -5.33 10.30 30.15
C GLY A 121 -5.27 11.51 29.21
N THR A 122 -4.72 11.34 28.00
CA THR A 122 -4.76 12.38 26.94
C THR A 122 -5.74 12.00 25.84
N GLU A 123 -6.30 12.98 25.16
CA GLU A 123 -7.19 12.74 24.03
C GLU A 123 -6.41 12.20 22.82
N ALA A 124 -6.92 11.13 22.21
CA ALA A 124 -6.33 10.51 21.02
C ALA A 124 -6.71 11.28 19.74
N VAL A 125 -6.27 12.52 19.65
CA VAL A 125 -6.54 13.45 18.54
C VAL A 125 -5.26 14.12 18.10
N GLU A 126 -5.06 14.26 16.81
CA GLU A 126 -3.92 14.96 16.24
C GLU A 126 -4.18 16.48 16.17
N THR A 127 -3.20 17.25 16.66
CA THR A 127 -3.24 18.71 16.59
C THR A 127 -2.28 19.18 15.50
N TYR A 128 -2.84 19.70 14.41
CA TYR A 128 -2.08 20.10 13.24
C TYR A 128 -1.45 21.49 13.39
N GLY A 129 -0.26 21.66 12.81
CA GLY A 129 0.48 22.91 12.80
C GLY A 129 1.70 22.85 11.87
N PHE A 130 2.34 23.99 11.63
CA PHE A 130 3.59 24.08 10.84
C PHE A 130 4.86 23.89 11.66
N THR A 131 4.71 23.70 12.98
CA THR A 131 5.79 23.38 13.90
C THR A 131 5.65 21.93 14.36
N ARG A 132 6.38 21.54 15.41
CA ARG A 132 6.21 20.21 16.02
C ARG A 132 4.79 20.02 16.52
N GLN A 133 4.16 18.94 16.07
CA GLN A 133 2.80 18.57 16.43
C GLN A 133 2.80 17.69 17.70
N ASN A 134 1.61 17.48 18.28
CA ASN A 134 1.45 16.78 19.55
C ASN A 134 1.87 15.29 19.54
N TRP A 135 1.95 14.67 18.36
CA TRP A 135 2.45 13.31 18.22
C TRP A 135 3.96 13.16 18.44
N PHE A 136 4.74 14.26 18.39
CA PHE A 136 6.19 14.17 18.37
C PHE A 136 6.78 13.52 19.63
N GLU A 137 6.36 13.94 20.83
CA GLU A 137 6.87 13.35 22.08
C GLU A 137 6.35 11.92 22.32
N PRO A 138 5.07 11.58 22.08
CA PRO A 138 4.63 10.18 22.07
C PRO A 138 5.44 9.29 21.13
N VAL A 139 5.61 9.66 19.86
CA VAL A 139 6.41 8.87 18.89
C VAL A 139 7.87 8.77 19.33
N ARG A 140 8.45 9.84 19.87
CA ARG A 140 9.80 9.78 20.45
C ARG A 140 9.89 8.74 21.56
N ALA A 141 8.91 8.70 22.46
CA ALA A 141 8.87 7.71 23.54
C ALA A 141 8.72 6.28 23.00
N GLU A 142 7.85 6.06 22.00
CA GLU A 142 7.70 4.76 21.31
C GLU A 142 9.01 4.31 20.65
N CYS A 143 9.69 5.19 19.93
CA CYS A 143 10.98 4.90 19.31
C CYS A 143 12.06 4.52 20.35
N LEU A 144 12.11 5.20 21.48
CA LEU A 144 13.04 4.90 22.58
C LEU A 144 12.70 3.57 23.25
N ALA A 145 11.41 3.28 23.46
CA ALA A 145 10.95 2.00 24.00
C ALA A 145 11.34 0.84 23.10
N LEU A 146 11.15 0.99 21.79
CA LEU A 146 11.55 0.01 20.79
C LEU A 146 13.08 -0.20 20.78
N ARG A 147 13.85 0.88 20.81
CA ARG A 147 15.32 0.84 20.75
C ARG A 147 15.94 0.19 21.97
N ASN A 148 15.36 0.39 23.16
CA ASN A 148 15.90 -0.08 24.44
C ASN A 148 15.20 -1.34 24.98
N GLY A 149 14.08 -1.72 24.43
CA GLY A 149 13.24 -2.82 24.88
C GLY A 149 12.72 -3.68 23.72
N VAL A 150 11.39 -3.72 23.58
CA VAL A 150 10.70 -4.41 22.51
C VAL A 150 9.41 -3.67 22.17
N GLY A 151 9.03 -3.68 20.89
CA GLY A 151 7.77 -3.14 20.41
C GLY A 151 7.13 -4.02 19.35
N LEU A 152 5.82 -3.86 19.23
CA LEU A 152 4.99 -4.50 18.22
C LEU A 152 4.46 -3.45 17.25
N ILE A 153 4.80 -3.58 15.97
CA ILE A 153 4.42 -2.64 14.93
C ILE A 153 3.41 -3.31 14.00
N ASP A 154 2.23 -2.72 13.86
CA ASP A 154 1.21 -3.22 12.91
C ASP A 154 1.63 -2.92 11.47
N VAL A 155 1.89 -3.98 10.70
CA VAL A 155 2.22 -3.96 9.28
C VAL A 155 1.17 -4.69 8.44
N SER A 156 -0.04 -4.79 8.97
CA SER A 156 -1.15 -5.51 8.33
C SER A 156 -1.58 -4.92 6.99
N ASN A 157 -1.25 -3.67 6.71
CA ASN A 157 -1.57 -2.98 5.47
C ASN A 157 -0.65 -3.33 4.29
N PHE A 158 0.44 -4.08 4.50
CA PHE A 158 1.25 -4.58 3.39
C PHE A 158 0.46 -5.54 2.50
N GLY A 159 0.72 -5.48 1.19
CA GLY A 159 0.23 -6.47 0.23
C GLY A 159 0.88 -7.83 0.49
N LYS A 160 0.08 -8.88 0.60
CA LYS A 160 0.52 -10.24 0.87
C LYS A 160 0.00 -11.14 -0.22
N TYR A 161 0.89 -11.94 -0.78
CA TYR A 161 0.57 -12.81 -1.91
C TYR A 161 1.16 -14.20 -1.70
N GLN A 162 0.43 -15.18 -2.20
CA GLN A 162 0.89 -16.56 -2.30
C GLN A 162 1.06 -16.91 -3.77
N ILE A 163 2.18 -17.54 -4.10
CA ILE A 163 2.48 -18.09 -5.41
C ILE A 163 2.77 -19.60 -5.21
N LYS A 164 1.99 -20.44 -5.88
CA LYS A 164 2.07 -21.89 -5.66
C LYS A 164 1.81 -22.66 -6.93
N GLY A 165 2.48 -23.80 -7.08
CA GLY A 165 2.24 -24.76 -8.15
C GLY A 165 3.45 -24.96 -9.04
N ALA A 166 3.46 -26.07 -9.79
CA ALA A 166 4.59 -26.48 -10.63
C ALA A 166 5.05 -25.38 -11.59
N GLY A 167 6.32 -24.98 -11.49
CA GLY A 167 6.93 -23.90 -12.25
C GLY A 167 6.80 -22.51 -11.61
N ALA A 168 6.38 -22.44 -10.33
CA ALA A 168 6.25 -21.16 -9.62
C ALA A 168 7.61 -20.46 -9.49
N ARG A 169 8.68 -21.20 -9.22
CA ARG A 169 10.03 -20.67 -9.12
C ARG A 169 10.50 -20.07 -10.45
N GLU A 170 10.41 -20.84 -11.53
CA GLU A 170 10.87 -20.44 -12.86
C GLU A 170 10.08 -19.23 -13.37
N TRP A 171 8.81 -19.14 -13.02
CA TRP A 171 7.99 -17.98 -13.35
C TRP A 171 8.41 -16.76 -12.55
N LEU A 172 8.58 -16.88 -11.23
CA LEU A 172 9.05 -15.78 -10.38
C LEU A 172 10.42 -15.27 -10.82
N ASP A 173 11.36 -16.16 -11.13
CA ASP A 173 12.73 -15.81 -11.55
C ASP A 173 12.77 -15.01 -12.87
N LYS A 174 11.72 -15.13 -13.71
CA LYS A 174 11.54 -14.31 -14.91
C LYS A 174 10.87 -12.95 -14.64
N VAL A 175 10.11 -12.85 -13.56
CA VAL A 175 9.28 -11.69 -13.26
C VAL A 175 9.99 -10.69 -12.36
N VAL A 176 10.82 -11.17 -11.43
CA VAL A 176 11.55 -10.34 -10.47
C VAL A 176 13.02 -10.21 -10.85
N ALA A 177 13.66 -9.14 -10.39
CA ALA A 177 15.04 -8.84 -10.83
C ALA A 177 16.13 -9.56 -10.06
N ASN A 178 15.84 -10.04 -8.83
CA ASN A 178 16.82 -10.77 -8.03
C ASN A 178 16.56 -12.27 -8.08
N ASN A 179 17.55 -13.07 -7.73
CA ASN A 179 17.42 -14.53 -7.67
C ASN A 179 16.36 -14.93 -6.64
N VAL A 180 15.43 -15.79 -7.05
CA VAL A 180 14.41 -16.35 -6.17
C VAL A 180 15.03 -17.36 -5.20
N PRO A 181 14.65 -17.37 -3.91
CA PRO A 181 15.17 -18.33 -2.94
C PRO A 181 14.95 -19.78 -3.36
N THR A 182 15.97 -20.62 -3.11
CA THR A 182 15.97 -22.05 -3.45
C THR A 182 15.96 -22.96 -2.23
N GLU A 183 16.01 -22.38 -1.03
CA GLU A 183 15.98 -23.12 0.24
C GLU A 183 14.73 -22.73 1.04
N ILE A 184 14.02 -23.70 1.59
CA ILE A 184 12.85 -23.47 2.44
C ILE A 184 13.24 -22.60 3.65
N GLY A 185 12.44 -21.56 3.91
CA GLY A 185 12.66 -20.58 4.99
C GLY A 185 13.59 -19.43 4.59
N ARG A 186 14.25 -19.48 3.44
CA ARG A 186 15.05 -18.36 2.93
C ARG A 186 14.16 -17.27 2.34
N SER A 187 14.60 -16.04 2.56
CA SER A 187 13.94 -14.82 2.02
C SER A 187 14.94 -14.01 1.20
N CYS A 188 14.44 -13.33 0.18
CA CYS A 188 15.19 -12.29 -0.53
C CYS A 188 14.34 -11.04 -0.70
N LEU A 189 15.00 -9.88 -0.75
CA LEU A 189 14.41 -8.64 -1.22
C LEU A 189 14.66 -8.50 -2.71
N THR A 190 13.63 -8.21 -3.48
CA THR A 190 13.75 -8.11 -4.95
C THR A 190 12.88 -6.99 -5.49
N PRO A 191 13.40 -6.15 -6.41
CA PRO A 191 12.56 -5.22 -7.15
C PRO A 191 11.81 -5.93 -8.29
N LEU A 192 10.67 -5.35 -8.63
CA LEU A 192 9.93 -5.60 -9.86
C LEU A 192 10.30 -4.48 -10.84
N ILE A 193 10.75 -4.83 -12.03
CA ILE A 193 11.22 -3.89 -13.03
C ILE A 193 10.19 -3.82 -14.17
N GLY A 194 9.74 -2.61 -14.46
CA GLY A 194 8.87 -2.33 -15.60
C GLY A 194 9.61 -2.43 -16.94
N VAL A 195 8.87 -2.41 -18.03
CA VAL A 195 9.42 -2.59 -19.40
C VAL A 195 10.42 -1.51 -19.80
N ARG A 196 10.41 -0.36 -19.16
CA ARG A 196 11.38 0.73 -19.36
C ARG A 196 12.54 0.76 -18.36
N GLY A 197 12.67 -0.27 -17.53
CA GLY A 197 13.73 -0.37 -16.52
C GLY A 197 13.45 0.40 -15.23
N GLY A 198 12.28 1.03 -15.08
CA GLY A 198 11.84 1.67 -13.83
C GLY A 198 11.41 0.64 -12.79
N ILE A 199 11.55 0.96 -11.50
CA ILE A 199 11.06 0.12 -10.41
C ILE A 199 9.53 0.22 -10.35
N ALA A 200 8.85 -0.89 -10.61
CA ALA A 200 7.39 -1.02 -10.52
C ALA A 200 6.91 -1.51 -9.13
N GLY A 201 7.81 -1.98 -8.30
CA GLY A 201 7.55 -2.43 -6.95
C GLY A 201 8.77 -3.06 -6.32
N ASP A 202 8.68 -3.34 -5.02
CA ASP A 202 9.67 -4.10 -4.28
C ASP A 202 8.98 -5.14 -3.40
N PHE A 203 9.59 -6.31 -3.29
CA PHE A 203 9.01 -7.43 -2.58
C PHE A 203 10.03 -8.15 -1.73
N THR A 204 9.57 -8.63 -0.57
CA THR A 204 10.25 -9.71 0.15
C THR A 204 9.59 -11.02 -0.26
N ILE A 205 10.36 -11.93 -0.84
CA ILE A 205 9.92 -13.26 -1.25
C ILE A 205 10.53 -14.28 -0.32
N THR A 206 9.71 -15.16 0.25
CA THR A 206 10.13 -16.26 1.13
C THR A 206 9.69 -17.59 0.53
N MET A 207 10.61 -18.55 0.42
CA MET A 207 10.27 -19.91 0.03
C MET A 207 9.68 -20.68 1.22
N LEU A 208 8.43 -21.10 1.10
CA LEU A 208 7.73 -21.88 2.13
C LEU A 208 7.77 -23.39 1.89
N GLY A 209 8.02 -23.79 0.67
CA GLY A 209 8.09 -25.19 0.23
C GLY A 209 8.49 -25.26 -1.24
N GLU A 210 8.61 -26.47 -1.77
CA GLU A 210 8.82 -26.68 -3.19
C GLU A 210 7.69 -26.03 -3.99
N ASP A 211 8.05 -25.19 -4.97
CA ASP A 211 7.07 -24.41 -5.76
C ASP A 211 6.01 -23.66 -4.93
N HIS A 212 6.38 -23.22 -3.73
CA HIS A 212 5.50 -22.48 -2.84
C HIS A 212 6.21 -21.28 -2.21
N TYR A 213 5.75 -20.09 -2.55
CA TYR A 213 6.34 -18.82 -2.15
C TYR A 213 5.31 -17.90 -1.50
N PHE A 214 5.76 -17.20 -0.46
CA PHE A 214 5.04 -16.09 0.16
C PHE A 214 5.75 -14.79 -0.20
N MET A 215 4.99 -13.81 -0.64
CA MET A 215 5.53 -12.55 -1.09
C MET A 215 4.83 -11.40 -0.39
N VAL A 216 5.61 -10.43 0.10
CA VAL A 216 5.12 -9.21 0.75
C VAL A 216 5.63 -8.00 -0.02
N GLY A 217 4.75 -7.06 -0.30
CA GLY A 217 5.08 -5.82 -0.98
C GLY A 217 4.31 -4.62 -0.45
N SER A 218 4.51 -3.46 -1.04
CA SER A 218 3.85 -2.23 -0.61
C SER A 218 2.32 -2.34 -0.69
N GLY A 219 1.64 -2.05 0.42
CA GLY A 219 0.18 -2.11 0.50
C GLY A 219 -0.51 -1.04 -0.34
N ILE A 220 0.13 0.10 -0.56
CA ILE A 220 -0.41 1.17 -1.40
C ILE A 220 -0.49 0.76 -2.87
N ALA A 221 0.41 -0.13 -3.30
CA ALA A 221 0.48 -0.63 -4.66
C ALA A 221 -0.21 -2.00 -4.84
N GLU A 222 -0.96 -2.49 -3.83
CA GLU A 222 -1.58 -3.83 -3.86
C GLU A 222 -2.33 -4.13 -5.17
N ARG A 223 -3.21 -3.22 -5.60
CA ARG A 223 -4.02 -3.40 -6.82
C ARG A 223 -3.19 -3.24 -8.09
N TYR A 224 -2.20 -2.37 -8.06
CA TYR A 224 -1.22 -2.21 -9.14
C TYR A 224 -0.42 -3.50 -9.33
N HIS A 225 0.11 -4.08 -8.24
CA HIS A 225 0.81 -5.36 -8.27
C HIS A 225 -0.08 -6.50 -8.77
N GLN A 226 -1.33 -6.59 -8.29
CA GLN A 226 -2.28 -7.60 -8.76
C GLN A 226 -2.56 -7.47 -10.26
N ARG A 227 -2.69 -6.24 -10.78
CA ARG A 227 -2.84 -6.00 -12.23
C ARG A 227 -1.61 -6.51 -12.98
N TYR A 228 -0.41 -6.12 -12.55
CA TYR A 228 0.83 -6.55 -13.16
C TYR A 228 0.94 -8.08 -13.23
N PHE A 229 0.74 -8.77 -12.13
CA PHE A 229 0.84 -10.24 -12.07
C PHE A 229 -0.27 -10.98 -12.84
N LYS A 230 -1.38 -10.31 -13.13
CA LYS A 230 -2.43 -10.84 -14.03
C LYS A 230 -2.05 -10.69 -15.51
N GLU A 231 -1.35 -9.63 -15.85
CA GLU A 231 -0.96 -9.32 -17.24
C GLU A 231 0.29 -10.07 -17.68
N VAL A 232 1.21 -10.38 -16.76
CA VAL A 232 2.39 -11.19 -17.06
C VAL A 232 1.99 -12.64 -17.34
N ALA A 233 2.47 -13.17 -18.46
CA ALA A 233 2.20 -14.56 -18.86
C ALA A 233 2.64 -15.53 -17.73
N ARG A 234 1.69 -16.25 -17.19
CA ARG A 234 1.86 -17.20 -16.10
C ARG A 234 1.48 -18.61 -16.56
N PRO A 235 2.26 -19.64 -16.21
CA PRO A 235 1.85 -21.02 -16.45
C PRO A 235 0.50 -21.33 -15.80
N THR A 236 -0.33 -22.12 -16.44
CA THR A 236 -1.65 -22.52 -15.91
C THR A 236 -1.55 -23.34 -14.63
N THR A 237 -0.40 -23.95 -14.38
CA THR A 237 -0.07 -24.72 -13.18
C THR A 237 0.30 -23.84 -11.99
N VAL A 238 0.58 -22.55 -12.21
CA VAL A 238 0.97 -21.59 -11.16
C VAL A 238 -0.22 -20.76 -10.76
N GLU A 239 -0.57 -20.80 -9.49
CA GLU A 239 -1.59 -19.96 -8.87
C GLU A 239 -0.96 -18.73 -8.20
N PHE A 240 -1.57 -17.57 -8.41
CA PHE A 240 -1.25 -16.31 -7.70
C PHE A 240 -2.49 -15.88 -6.92
N THR A 241 -2.37 -15.86 -5.59
CA THR A 241 -3.48 -15.53 -4.68
C THR A 241 -3.12 -14.34 -3.78
N SER A 242 -4.00 -13.35 -3.70
CA SER A 242 -3.86 -12.27 -2.69
C SER A 242 -4.35 -12.76 -1.34
N LEU A 243 -3.51 -12.64 -0.33
CA LEU A 243 -3.81 -12.94 1.08
C LEU A 243 -3.98 -11.67 1.91
N THR A 244 -3.95 -10.49 1.30
CA THR A 244 -3.97 -9.20 2.01
C THR A 244 -5.17 -9.04 2.93
N GLU A 245 -6.35 -9.49 2.50
CA GLU A 245 -7.57 -9.44 3.34
C GLU A 245 -7.63 -10.56 4.39
N ALA A 246 -6.95 -11.67 4.14
CA ALA A 246 -7.02 -12.87 4.98
C ALA A 246 -5.97 -12.90 6.10
N MET A 247 -4.93 -12.06 6.01
CA MET A 247 -3.80 -12.08 6.94
C MET A 247 -3.55 -10.71 7.56
N VAL A 248 -3.24 -10.71 8.85
CA VAL A 248 -2.65 -9.58 9.57
C VAL A 248 -1.14 -9.80 9.71
N GLY A 249 -0.40 -8.72 9.91
CA GLY A 249 1.05 -8.78 10.11
C GLY A 249 1.49 -7.85 11.22
N PHE A 250 2.39 -8.34 12.06
CA PHE A 250 3.04 -7.54 13.09
C PHE A 250 4.56 -7.76 13.03
N ASN A 251 5.32 -6.68 13.07
CA ASN A 251 6.74 -6.76 13.29
C ASN A 251 7.03 -6.66 14.79
N VAL A 252 7.78 -7.62 15.31
CA VAL A 252 8.33 -7.57 16.66
C VAL A 252 9.78 -7.11 16.55
N ALA A 253 10.10 -5.97 17.14
CA ALA A 253 11.42 -5.38 17.01
C ALA A 253 11.95 -4.87 18.36
N GLY A 254 13.28 -4.83 18.49
CA GLY A 254 13.98 -4.38 19.67
C GLY A 254 14.86 -5.46 20.29
N PRO A 255 15.82 -5.08 21.19
CA PRO A 255 16.78 -6.02 21.77
C PRO A 255 16.15 -7.14 22.60
N LYS A 256 14.95 -6.91 23.14
CA LYS A 256 14.20 -7.91 23.95
C LYS A 256 13.18 -8.72 23.16
N SER A 257 13.23 -8.69 21.83
CA SER A 257 12.27 -9.41 20.98
C SER A 257 12.25 -10.92 21.24
N ARG A 258 13.41 -11.54 21.47
CA ARG A 258 13.49 -12.98 21.79
C ARG A 258 12.86 -13.31 23.12
N GLU A 259 13.03 -12.46 24.15
CA GLU A 259 12.42 -12.67 25.47
C GLU A 259 10.88 -12.62 25.38
N LEU A 260 10.35 -11.77 24.48
CA LEU A 260 8.90 -11.67 24.27
C LEU A 260 8.32 -12.89 23.53
N LEU A 261 9.07 -13.47 22.60
CA LEU A 261 8.60 -14.57 21.77
C LEU A 261 8.81 -15.96 22.40
N GLY A 262 9.56 -16.07 23.48
CA GLY A 262 9.84 -17.29 24.22
C GLY A 262 11.10 -17.99 23.72
#